data_68c0d387899ff38e386edd0ca1b991aa
#
_entry.id   68c0d387899ff38e386edd0ca1b991aa
#
_cell.length_a   1.000
_cell.length_b   1.000
_cell.length_c   1.000
_cell.angle_alpha   90.00
_cell.angle_beta   90.00
_cell.angle_gamma   90.00
#
_symmetry.space_group_name_H-M   'P 1'
#
loop_
_entity.id
_entity.type
_entity.pdbx_description
1 polymer ?
#
loop_
_entity_poly.entity_id
_entity_poly.type
_entity_poly.pdbx_seq_one_letter_code
_entity_poly.pdbx_strand_id
1 'polypeptide(L)'
;MAGQKIQADYDELSQIANQFAQESSAAEQLMNQIQNLVGQLEGGGWIGRGAQSFYSEMHDEVEPGLRRMVQALEDASSAIKQISDLISQAEQEASMKFNVR
;
A
#
# COMPACT_ATOMS: atom_id res chain seq x y z
N MET A 1 20.58 7.88 -24.04
CA MET A 1 19.54 8.70 -24.65
C MET A 1 18.42 8.98 -23.65
N ALA A 2 17.98 10.23 -23.61
CA ALA A 2 16.99 10.70 -22.61
C ALA A 2 15.67 9.92 -22.69
N GLY A 3 15.18 9.67 -23.91
CA GLY A 3 13.90 8.95 -24.10
C GLY A 3 13.91 7.53 -23.55
N GLN A 4 15.02 6.81 -23.72
CA GLN A 4 15.14 5.44 -23.20
C GLN A 4 15.21 5.44 -21.68
N LYS A 5 15.89 6.41 -21.09
CA LYS A 5 15.99 6.53 -19.64
C LYS A 5 14.62 6.81 -19.02
N ILE A 6 13.85 7.69 -19.65
CA ILE A 6 12.52 8.01 -19.16
C ILE A 6 11.58 6.81 -19.23
N GLN A 7 11.66 6.02 -20.31
CA GLN A 7 10.87 4.81 -20.44
C GLN A 7 11.20 3.80 -19.34
N ALA A 8 12.49 3.63 -19.02
CA ALA A 8 12.90 2.74 -17.95
C ALA A 8 12.37 3.22 -16.60
N ASP A 9 12.34 4.54 -16.36
CA ASP A 9 11.81 5.11 -15.13
C ASP A 9 10.31 4.84 -15.00
N TYR A 10 9.55 4.91 -16.10
CA TYR A 10 8.12 4.55 -16.09
C TYR A 10 7.92 3.09 -15.71
N ASP A 11 8.71 2.20 -16.29
CA ASP A 11 8.62 0.78 -15.98
C ASP A 11 8.94 0.51 -14.51
N GLU A 12 9.98 1.17 -14.00
CA GLU A 12 10.34 1.06 -12.58
C GLU A 12 9.23 1.60 -11.68
N LEU A 13 8.68 2.77 -12.00
CA LEU A 13 7.60 3.36 -11.22
C LEU A 13 6.37 2.46 -11.21
N SER A 14 6.03 1.89 -12.36
CA SER A 14 4.91 0.96 -12.47
C SER A 14 5.13 -0.28 -11.61
N GLN A 15 6.34 -0.85 -11.65
CA GLN A 15 6.69 -2.01 -10.82
C GLN A 15 6.63 -1.69 -9.34
N ILE A 16 7.15 -0.53 -8.94
CA ILE A 16 7.13 -0.11 -7.54
C ILE A 16 5.69 0.11 -7.08
N ALA A 17 4.85 0.76 -7.90
CA ALA A 17 3.44 0.94 -7.57
C ALA A 17 2.74 -0.39 -7.37
N ASN A 18 3.01 -1.38 -8.24
CA ASN A 18 2.45 -2.71 -8.11
C ASN A 18 2.93 -3.43 -6.86
N GLN A 19 4.20 -3.26 -6.50
CA GLN A 19 4.74 -3.82 -5.27
C GLN A 19 4.03 -3.25 -4.03
N PHE A 20 3.81 -1.94 -4.00
CA PHE A 20 3.06 -1.33 -2.91
C PHE A 20 1.63 -1.88 -2.83
N ALA A 21 0.98 -2.06 -3.97
CA ALA A 21 -0.37 -2.63 -4.01
C ALA A 21 -0.37 -4.08 -3.50
N GLN A 22 0.62 -4.87 -3.88
CA GLN A 22 0.75 -6.26 -3.40
C GLN A 22 1.01 -6.32 -1.90
N GLU A 23 1.87 -5.43 -1.40
CA GLU A 23 2.14 -5.35 0.03
C GLU A 23 0.91 -4.89 0.81
N SER A 24 0.12 -4.00 0.25
CA SER A 24 -1.16 -3.60 0.85
C SER A 24 -2.10 -4.80 0.98
N SER A 25 -2.22 -5.60 -0.07
CA SER A 25 -3.04 -6.81 -0.04
C SER A 25 -2.53 -7.83 0.98
N ALA A 26 -1.21 -8.02 1.03
CA ALA A 26 -0.59 -8.93 1.99
C ALA A 26 -0.83 -8.47 3.43
N ALA A 27 -0.71 -7.17 3.68
CA ALA A 27 -0.96 -6.59 4.99
C ALA A 27 -2.43 -6.76 5.40
N GLU A 28 -3.35 -6.59 4.46
CA GLU A 28 -4.77 -6.79 4.70
C GLU A 28 -5.07 -8.25 5.07
N GLN A 29 -4.48 -9.20 4.36
CA GLN A 29 -4.63 -10.61 4.66
C GLN A 29 -4.07 -10.93 6.05
N LEU A 30 -2.91 -10.36 6.38
CA LEU A 30 -2.32 -10.54 7.71
C LEU A 30 -3.23 -9.98 8.80
N MET A 31 -3.80 -8.81 8.58
CA MET A 31 -4.75 -8.21 9.52
C MET A 31 -5.94 -9.13 9.74
N ASN A 32 -6.50 -9.70 8.68
CA ASN A 32 -7.64 -10.61 8.77
C ASN A 32 -7.26 -11.88 9.55
N GLN A 33 -6.05 -12.41 9.33
CA GLN A 33 -5.56 -13.57 10.08
C GLN A 33 -5.41 -13.24 11.57
N ILE A 34 -4.87 -12.09 11.89
CA ILE A 34 -4.71 -11.65 13.27
C ILE A 34 -6.06 -11.50 13.94
N GLN A 35 -7.03 -10.87 13.27
CA GLN A 35 -8.38 -10.71 13.80
C GLN A 35 -9.03 -12.07 14.07
N ASN A 36 -8.85 -13.03 13.18
CA ASN A 36 -9.38 -14.38 13.36
C ASN A 36 -8.74 -15.08 14.55
N LEU A 37 -7.42 -14.96 14.70
CA LEU A 37 -6.71 -15.58 15.81
C LEU A 37 -7.11 -14.95 17.15
N VAL A 38 -7.24 -13.64 17.21
CA VAL A 38 -7.71 -12.96 18.42
C VAL A 38 -9.13 -13.40 18.76
N GLY A 39 -9.99 -13.50 17.75
CA GLY A 39 -11.36 -13.97 17.93
C GLY A 39 -11.44 -15.38 18.47
N GLN A 40 -10.56 -16.27 18.01
CA GLN A 40 -10.47 -17.63 18.52
C GLN A 40 -10.07 -17.66 19.99
N LEU A 41 -9.11 -16.81 20.37
CA LEU A 41 -8.69 -16.72 21.77
C LEU A 41 -9.82 -16.20 22.66
N GLU A 42 -10.51 -15.15 22.21
CA GLU A 42 -11.64 -14.60 22.95
C GLU A 42 -12.77 -15.60 23.10
N GLY A 43 -13.08 -16.33 22.01
CA GLY A 43 -14.13 -17.36 22.02
C GLY A 43 -13.70 -18.66 22.69
N GLY A 44 -12.39 -18.88 22.82
CA GLY A 44 -11.83 -20.09 23.40
C GLY A 44 -11.72 -20.11 24.91
N GLY A 45 -12.16 -19.05 25.58
CA GLY A 45 -12.16 -19.02 27.03
C GLY A 45 -10.86 -18.56 27.68
N TRP A 46 -9.95 -17.99 26.91
CA TRP A 46 -8.77 -17.35 27.50
C TRP A 46 -9.20 -16.05 28.17
N ILE A 47 -9.27 -16.11 29.50
CA ILE A 47 -9.78 -15.02 30.34
C ILE A 47 -8.76 -14.65 31.40
N GLY A 48 -8.98 -13.50 32.06
CA GLY A 48 -8.12 -12.98 33.09
C GLY A 48 -7.57 -11.63 32.72
N ARG A 49 -6.78 -11.04 33.65
CA ARG A 49 -6.23 -9.68 33.43
C ARG A 49 -5.29 -9.61 32.23
N GLY A 50 -4.42 -10.62 32.10
CA GLY A 50 -3.49 -10.66 30.98
C GLY A 50 -4.20 -10.76 29.66
N ALA A 51 -5.24 -11.60 29.59
CA ALA A 51 -6.04 -11.73 28.40
C ALA A 51 -6.76 -10.43 28.04
N GLN A 52 -7.36 -9.79 29.03
CA GLN A 52 -8.06 -8.52 28.83
C GLN A 52 -7.13 -7.44 28.30
N SER A 53 -5.92 -7.34 28.89
CA SER A 53 -4.93 -6.38 28.42
C SER A 53 -4.51 -6.67 26.99
N PHE A 54 -4.32 -7.94 26.65
CA PHE A 54 -3.97 -8.34 25.29
C PHE A 54 -5.06 -7.96 24.29
N TYR A 55 -6.33 -8.28 24.61
CA TYR A 55 -7.44 -7.95 23.71
C TYR A 55 -7.60 -6.46 23.51
N SER A 56 -7.48 -5.68 24.58
CA SER A 56 -7.54 -4.22 24.49
C SER A 56 -6.45 -3.68 23.59
N GLU A 57 -5.23 -4.17 23.78
CA GLU A 57 -4.11 -3.72 22.94
C GLU A 57 -4.30 -4.09 21.47
N MET A 58 -4.78 -5.31 21.22
CA MET A 58 -5.02 -5.74 19.84
C MET A 58 -6.11 -4.91 19.17
N HIS A 59 -7.24 -4.69 19.85
CA HIS A 59 -8.36 -3.96 19.26
C HIS A 59 -8.13 -2.46 19.19
N ASP A 60 -7.45 -1.89 20.19
CA ASP A 60 -7.32 -0.43 20.29
C ASP A 60 -6.05 0.10 19.61
N GLU A 61 -4.99 -0.69 19.53
CA GLU A 61 -3.70 -0.25 19.01
C GLU A 61 -3.25 -1.01 17.75
N VAL A 62 -3.23 -2.34 17.82
CA VAL A 62 -2.63 -3.13 16.75
C VAL A 62 -3.49 -3.13 15.50
N GLU A 63 -4.78 -3.42 15.63
CA GLU A 63 -5.68 -3.47 14.48
C GLU A 63 -5.81 -2.12 13.78
N PRO A 64 -6.02 -1.00 14.51
CA PRO A 64 -6.04 0.31 13.85
C PRO A 64 -4.71 0.67 13.20
N GLY A 65 -3.59 0.28 13.80
CA GLY A 65 -2.26 0.48 13.22
C GLY A 65 -2.08 -0.26 11.91
N LEU A 66 -2.56 -1.50 11.84
CA LEU A 66 -2.51 -2.29 10.62
C LEU A 66 -3.39 -1.68 9.52
N ARG A 67 -4.58 -1.20 9.87
CA ARG A 67 -5.44 -0.52 8.90
C ARG A 67 -4.79 0.72 8.33
N ARG A 68 -4.12 1.51 9.18
CA ARG A 68 -3.38 2.69 8.71
C ARG A 68 -2.25 2.29 7.78
N MET A 69 -1.57 1.18 8.07
CA MET A 69 -0.49 0.69 7.21
C MET A 69 -1.03 0.27 5.84
N VAL A 70 -2.13 -0.48 5.80
CA VAL A 70 -2.78 -0.88 4.55
C VAL A 70 -3.14 0.35 3.73
N GLN A 71 -3.75 1.35 4.36
CA GLN A 71 -4.15 2.58 3.68
C GLN A 71 -2.94 3.36 3.17
N ALA A 72 -1.88 3.44 3.97
CA ALA A 72 -0.66 4.13 3.55
C ALA A 72 -0.01 3.47 2.33
N LEU A 73 -0.02 2.14 2.29
CA LEU A 73 0.53 1.40 1.15
C LEU A 73 -0.32 1.61 -0.12
N GLU A 74 -1.64 1.62 0.02
CA GLU A 74 -2.54 1.93 -1.10
C GLU A 74 -2.34 3.36 -1.60
N ASP A 75 -2.23 4.31 -0.67
CA ASP A 75 -2.00 5.71 -1.01
C ASP A 75 -0.66 5.89 -1.72
N ALA A 76 0.37 5.19 -1.26
CA ALA A 76 1.68 5.24 -1.91
C ALA A 76 1.62 4.68 -3.34
N SER A 77 0.92 3.57 -3.54
CA SER A 77 0.72 2.99 -4.87
C SER A 77 0.03 3.98 -5.80
N SER A 78 -1.06 4.61 -5.33
CA SER A 78 -1.81 5.58 -6.10
C SER A 78 -0.98 6.82 -6.43
N ALA A 79 -0.23 7.31 -5.45
CA ALA A 79 0.63 8.50 -5.64
C ALA A 79 1.69 8.24 -6.70
N ILE A 80 2.30 7.06 -6.68
CA ILE A 80 3.33 6.72 -7.67
C ILE A 80 2.72 6.65 -9.07
N LYS A 81 1.52 6.08 -9.20
CA LYS A 81 0.82 6.03 -10.48
C LYS A 81 0.49 7.43 -10.99
N GLN A 82 0.04 8.31 -10.12
CA GLN A 82 -0.26 9.69 -10.48
C GLN A 82 1.00 10.43 -10.96
N ILE A 83 2.11 10.26 -10.26
CA ILE A 83 3.39 10.86 -10.65
C ILE A 83 3.81 10.35 -12.03
N SER A 84 3.70 9.05 -12.26
CA SER A 84 4.02 8.44 -13.54
C SER A 84 3.16 9.02 -14.66
N ASP A 85 1.86 9.19 -14.43
CA ASP A 85 0.94 9.76 -15.40
C ASP A 85 1.29 11.22 -15.72
N LEU A 86 1.62 12.01 -14.69
CA LEU A 86 2.01 13.42 -14.89
C LEU A 86 3.27 13.53 -15.72
N ILE A 87 4.26 12.69 -15.45
CA ILE A 87 5.51 12.68 -16.24
C ILE A 87 5.21 12.29 -17.68
N SER A 88 4.36 11.29 -17.90
CA SER A 88 3.96 10.85 -19.22
C SER A 88 3.28 11.97 -20.00
N GLN A 89 2.36 12.69 -19.36
CA GLN A 89 1.67 13.81 -20.00
C GLN A 89 2.66 14.92 -20.37
N ALA A 90 3.56 15.28 -19.46
CA ALA A 90 4.57 16.32 -19.73
C ALA A 90 5.46 15.94 -20.90
N GLU A 91 5.82 14.66 -20.99
CA GLU A 91 6.64 14.16 -22.07
C GLU A 91 5.90 14.18 -23.40
N GLN A 92 4.63 13.81 -23.41
CA GLN A 92 3.82 13.88 -24.62
C GLN A 92 3.65 15.31 -25.10
N GLU A 93 3.41 16.24 -24.20
CA GLU A 93 3.30 17.67 -24.53
C GLU A 93 4.61 18.19 -25.14
N ALA A 94 5.75 17.84 -24.57
CA ALA A 94 7.04 18.23 -25.10
C ALA A 94 7.28 17.65 -26.49
N SER A 95 6.93 16.39 -26.68
CA SER A 95 7.05 15.71 -27.99
C SER A 95 6.17 16.40 -29.05
N MET A 96 4.96 16.75 -28.69
CA MET A 96 4.04 17.45 -29.60
C MET A 96 4.58 18.83 -30.02
N LYS A 97 5.19 19.54 -29.09
CA LYS A 97 5.80 20.85 -29.39
C LYS A 97 6.93 20.73 -30.40
N PHE A 98 7.72 19.67 -30.29
CA PHE A 98 8.79 19.41 -31.24
C PHE A 98 8.28 18.99 -32.62
N ASN A 99 7.12 18.39 -32.68
CA ASN A 99 6.57 17.88 -33.94
C ASN A 99 5.76 18.92 -34.73
N VAL A 100 5.50 20.06 -34.16
CA VAL A 100 4.65 21.12 -34.78
C VAL A 100 5.48 22.08 -35.65
N ARG A 101 6.58 21.73 -36.14
CA ARG A 101 7.35 22.60 -37.04
C ARG A 101 6.82 22.54 -38.47
#